data_5b4416d74495a8099515391ea60fc839
#
_entry.id   5b4416d74495a8099515391ea60fc839
#
_cell.length_a   1.000
_cell.length_b   1.000
_cell.length_c   1.000
_cell.angle_alpha   90.00
_cell.angle_beta   90.00
_cell.angle_gamma   90.00
#
_symmetry.space_group_name_H-M   'P 1'
#
loop_
_entity.id
_entity.type
_entity.pdbx_description
1 polymer ?
#
loop_
_entity_poly.entity_id
_entity_poly.type
_entity_poly.pdbx_seq_one_letter_code
_entity_poly.pdbx_strand_id
1 'polypeptide(L)'
;MTAAPELPAPEPPAIDAHAHVFTRAMPLTDTAWTRPEYDYPVETYLAELDAHGIAFGVITAASLFGDYNDYSLAALAQHKRLRATVMLDPDVSARELADLKQAGVCGVRFQIPPDAPLPDLTGYRFRRFVTRLADAGMHLELNLGGTQLGNMLPALADQGISTVVDHFGLLRSEGGMTGPGFKAMLQAIERGRTWVKISAGFRLPAESLAGYARRLLEVAGPDRLFWGSDAPFVGAEARMTYTEALNTLYRIVPDARDRRRMSDAALRFYLF
;
A
#
# COMPACT_ATOMS: atom_id res chain seq x y z
N MET A 1 31.05 -36.02 -6.77
CA MET A 1 29.84 -35.39 -6.18
C MET A 1 29.39 -34.31 -7.15
N THR A 2 28.38 -34.59 -7.95
CA THR A 2 27.76 -33.58 -8.83
C THR A 2 26.94 -32.64 -7.93
N ALA A 3 27.25 -31.35 -7.97
CA ALA A 3 26.42 -30.33 -7.29
C ALA A 3 24.97 -30.48 -7.78
N ALA A 4 24.01 -30.48 -6.84
CA ALA A 4 22.61 -30.45 -7.20
C ALA A 4 22.37 -29.21 -8.09
N PRO A 5 21.56 -29.32 -9.14
CA PRO A 5 21.24 -28.15 -9.96
C PRO A 5 20.64 -27.05 -9.07
N GLU A 6 21.26 -25.89 -9.09
CA GLU A 6 20.74 -24.71 -8.42
C GLU A 6 19.35 -24.43 -8.97
N LEU A 7 18.32 -24.36 -8.11
CA LEU A 7 16.99 -24.02 -8.55
C LEU A 7 17.01 -22.59 -9.11
N PRO A 8 16.33 -22.33 -10.23
CA PRO A 8 16.28 -20.99 -10.79
C PRO A 8 15.72 -20.01 -9.75
N ALA A 9 16.27 -18.80 -9.72
CA ALA A 9 15.80 -17.75 -8.84
C ALA A 9 14.28 -17.53 -9.05
N PRO A 10 13.52 -17.28 -7.97
CA PRO A 10 12.08 -17.02 -8.11
C PRO A 10 11.82 -15.84 -9.03
N GLU A 11 10.80 -15.95 -9.89
CA GLU A 11 10.36 -14.86 -10.75
C GLU A 11 9.88 -13.67 -9.88
N PRO A 12 10.41 -12.46 -10.13
CA PRO A 12 10.00 -11.28 -9.37
C PRO A 12 8.55 -10.87 -9.69
N PRO A 13 7.86 -10.14 -8.78
CA PRO A 13 6.58 -9.53 -9.12
C PRO A 13 6.76 -8.49 -10.24
N ALA A 14 5.78 -8.36 -11.11
CA ALA A 14 5.83 -7.38 -12.20
C ALA A 14 5.69 -5.93 -11.70
N ILE A 15 5.16 -5.74 -10.50
CA ILE A 15 4.87 -4.45 -9.89
C ILE A 15 5.18 -4.45 -8.40
N ASP A 16 5.81 -3.36 -7.95
CA ASP A 16 5.87 -2.98 -6.54
C ASP A 16 4.72 -2.00 -6.25
N ALA A 17 3.71 -2.45 -5.51
CA ALA A 17 2.50 -1.69 -5.26
C ALA A 17 2.61 -0.74 -4.05
N HIS A 18 3.79 -0.60 -3.43
CA HIS A 18 3.99 0.28 -2.27
C HIS A 18 5.46 0.61 -2.04
N ALA A 19 5.86 1.82 -2.39
CA ALA A 19 7.14 2.40 -2.00
C ALA A 19 6.97 3.90 -1.78
N HIS A 20 7.92 4.53 -1.10
CA HIS A 20 7.95 5.97 -0.87
C HIS A 20 9.16 6.59 -1.57
N VAL A 21 9.01 7.80 -2.10
CA VAL A 21 10.12 8.58 -2.63
C VAL A 21 10.13 9.95 -1.96
N PHE A 22 11.30 10.44 -1.60
CA PHE A 22 11.44 11.73 -0.94
C PHE A 22 12.87 12.28 -1.02
N THR A 23 12.99 13.57 -0.75
CA THR A 23 14.25 14.24 -0.48
C THR A 23 14.17 15.01 0.84
N ARG A 24 15.31 15.29 1.45
CA ARG A 24 15.39 16.08 2.68
C ARG A 24 14.93 17.53 2.52
N ALA A 25 14.81 18.00 1.28
CA ALA A 25 14.29 19.32 0.96
C ALA A 25 12.74 19.39 1.03
N MET A 26 12.05 18.23 1.06
CA MET A 26 10.59 18.22 1.15
C MET A 26 10.12 18.68 2.55
N PRO A 27 9.03 19.46 2.62
CA PRO A 27 8.51 19.95 3.89
C PRO A 27 7.91 18.78 4.69
N LEU A 28 8.36 18.62 5.93
CA LEU A 28 7.78 17.68 6.88
C LEU A 28 6.55 18.30 7.55
N THR A 29 5.56 17.46 7.88
CA THR A 29 4.46 17.90 8.74
C THR A 29 4.91 18.11 10.17
N ASP A 30 4.18 18.92 10.93
CA ASP A 30 4.42 19.13 12.37
C ASP A 30 4.28 17.84 13.18
N THR A 31 3.52 16.86 12.66
CA THR A 31 3.27 15.56 13.29
C THR A 31 4.15 14.44 12.73
N ALA A 32 5.17 14.75 11.94
CA ALA A 32 6.09 13.76 11.42
C ALA A 32 6.77 12.98 12.55
N TRP A 33 6.58 11.67 12.58
CA TRP A 33 7.10 10.80 13.64
C TRP A 33 8.61 10.56 13.56
N THR A 34 9.23 10.91 12.44
CA THR A 34 10.69 10.85 12.24
C THR A 34 11.11 11.84 11.15
N ARG A 35 12.39 12.17 11.11
CA ARG A 35 13.01 12.98 10.07
C ARG A 35 14.12 12.16 9.42
N PRO A 36 13.90 11.60 8.23
CA PRO A 36 14.98 10.93 7.50
C PRO A 36 16.14 11.90 7.20
N GLU A 37 17.36 11.48 7.48
CA GLU A 37 18.57 12.27 7.20
C GLU A 37 19.22 11.88 5.86
N TYR A 38 18.46 11.26 4.97
CA TYR A 38 18.89 10.82 3.65
C TYR A 38 17.82 11.13 2.61
N ASP A 39 18.22 11.11 1.35
CA ASP A 39 17.35 11.21 0.21
C ASP A 39 17.07 9.81 -0.35
N TYR A 40 15.84 9.55 -0.74
CA TYR A 40 15.47 8.40 -1.54
C TYR A 40 14.65 8.88 -2.74
N PRO A 41 15.34 9.47 -3.75
CA PRO A 41 14.69 10.07 -4.90
C PRO A 41 14.10 8.99 -5.83
N VAL A 42 13.26 9.43 -6.77
CA VAL A 42 12.60 8.52 -7.72
C VAL A 42 13.60 7.73 -8.55
N GLU A 43 14.75 8.29 -8.88
CA GLU A 43 15.82 7.62 -9.63
C GLU A 43 16.40 6.42 -8.86
N THR A 44 16.57 6.56 -7.54
CA THR A 44 17.01 5.45 -6.68
C THR A 44 15.96 4.35 -6.64
N TYR A 45 14.68 4.71 -6.50
CA TYR A 45 13.60 3.73 -6.55
C TYR A 45 13.54 3.00 -7.89
N LEU A 46 13.66 3.73 -8.99
CA LEU A 46 13.69 3.13 -10.33
C LEU A 46 14.88 2.18 -10.53
N ALA A 47 16.04 2.54 -9.99
CA ALA A 47 17.23 1.68 -10.02
C ALA A 47 17.01 0.39 -9.21
N GLU A 48 16.32 0.44 -8.06
CA GLU A 48 15.93 -0.75 -7.31
C GLU A 48 14.97 -1.64 -8.10
N LEU A 49 13.94 -1.06 -8.75
CA LEU A 49 13.04 -1.80 -9.62
C LEU A 49 13.81 -2.53 -10.74
N ASP A 50 14.71 -1.83 -11.41
CA ASP A 50 15.52 -2.36 -12.53
C ASP A 50 16.46 -3.47 -12.05
N ALA A 51 17.14 -3.27 -10.93
CA ALA A 51 18.05 -4.26 -10.34
C ALA A 51 17.34 -5.57 -9.97
N HIS A 52 16.06 -5.51 -9.65
CA HIS A 52 15.25 -6.66 -9.25
C HIS A 52 14.28 -7.16 -10.34
N GLY A 53 14.34 -6.62 -11.56
CA GLY A 53 13.51 -7.06 -12.69
C GLY A 53 12.03 -6.71 -12.57
N ILE A 54 11.70 -5.65 -11.82
CA ILE A 54 10.33 -5.18 -11.59
C ILE A 54 10.00 -4.06 -12.59
N ALA A 55 8.95 -4.24 -13.38
CA ALA A 55 8.64 -3.33 -14.47
C ALA A 55 7.93 -2.04 -14.01
N PHE A 56 7.07 -2.11 -13.00
CA PHE A 56 6.17 -1.04 -12.59
C PHE A 56 6.25 -0.76 -11.09
N GLY A 57 5.88 0.47 -10.69
CA GLY A 57 5.87 0.87 -9.29
C GLY A 57 4.73 1.81 -8.94
N VAL A 58 4.30 1.77 -7.67
CA VAL A 58 3.33 2.72 -7.09
C VAL A 58 4.01 3.50 -5.99
N ILE A 59 4.16 4.81 -6.21
CA ILE A 59 4.62 5.74 -5.19
C ILE A 59 3.45 5.98 -4.23
N THR A 60 3.61 5.58 -3.00
CA THR A 60 2.64 5.81 -1.93
C THR A 60 3.00 7.08 -1.16
N ALA A 61 2.05 7.98 -0.96
CA ALA A 61 2.26 9.18 -0.15
C ALA A 61 2.77 8.82 1.25
N ALA A 62 3.94 9.32 1.63
CA ALA A 62 4.49 9.09 2.96
C ALA A 62 3.84 10.06 3.97
N SER A 63 3.41 9.53 5.12
CA SER A 63 2.77 10.32 6.18
C SER A 63 3.61 11.48 6.71
N LEU A 64 4.92 11.40 6.53
CA LEU A 64 5.86 12.43 6.98
C LEU A 64 5.64 13.79 6.29
N PHE A 65 5.12 13.78 5.07
CA PHE A 65 5.00 14.97 4.22
C PHE A 65 3.53 15.43 4.03
N GLY A 66 2.57 14.75 4.68
CA GLY A 66 1.17 15.13 4.62
C GLY A 66 0.64 15.19 3.18
N ASP A 67 0.02 16.31 2.84
CA ASP A 67 -0.54 16.58 1.51
C ASP A 67 0.45 17.23 0.52
N TYR A 68 1.74 17.24 0.84
CA TYR A 68 2.78 17.64 -0.12
C TYR A 68 2.96 16.55 -1.17
N ASN A 69 2.31 16.70 -2.31
CA ASN A 69 2.29 15.70 -3.39
C ASN A 69 3.17 16.09 -4.60
N ASP A 70 3.72 17.31 -4.63
CA ASP A 70 4.39 17.87 -5.81
C ASP A 70 5.53 17.00 -6.34
N TYR A 71 6.33 16.42 -5.45
CA TYR A 71 7.43 15.55 -5.84
C TYR A 71 6.94 14.28 -6.54
N SER A 72 5.90 13.64 -6.00
CA SER A 72 5.29 12.45 -6.62
C SER A 72 4.66 12.77 -7.97
N LEU A 73 3.98 13.91 -8.09
CA LEU A 73 3.39 14.36 -9.35
C LEU A 73 4.45 14.66 -10.42
N ALA A 74 5.57 15.30 -10.03
CA ALA A 74 6.71 15.51 -10.91
C ALA A 74 7.32 14.19 -11.40
N ALA A 75 7.42 13.18 -10.52
CA ALA A 75 7.88 11.84 -10.89
C ALA A 75 6.94 11.16 -11.91
N LEU A 76 5.63 11.24 -11.70
CA LEU A 76 4.63 10.67 -12.64
C LEU A 76 4.69 11.31 -14.03
N ALA A 77 4.95 12.61 -14.10
CA ALA A 77 5.08 13.32 -15.38
C ALA A 77 6.23 12.76 -16.23
N GLN A 78 7.32 12.35 -15.58
CA GLN A 78 8.55 11.89 -16.22
C GLN A 78 8.58 10.36 -16.45
N HIS A 79 7.93 9.56 -15.61
CA HIS A 79 8.08 8.11 -15.60
C HIS A 79 6.75 7.37 -15.78
N LYS A 80 6.43 6.95 -17.01
CA LYS A 80 5.15 6.32 -17.36
C LYS A 80 4.92 4.94 -16.71
N ARG A 81 5.98 4.30 -16.21
CA ARG A 81 5.90 3.05 -15.44
C ARG A 81 5.58 3.24 -13.96
N LEU A 82 5.24 4.47 -13.55
CA LEU A 82 4.82 4.78 -12.18
C LEU A 82 3.35 5.20 -12.11
N ARG A 83 2.74 4.87 -10.99
CA ARG A 83 1.49 5.46 -10.48
C ARG A 83 1.74 6.01 -9.09
N ALA A 84 0.79 6.76 -8.55
CA ALA A 84 0.88 7.22 -7.17
C ALA A 84 -0.45 7.20 -6.45
N THR A 85 -0.39 7.08 -5.12
CA THR A 85 -1.43 7.53 -4.22
C THR A 85 -0.96 8.82 -3.54
N VAL A 86 -1.89 9.72 -3.25
CA VAL A 86 -1.65 11.03 -2.65
C VAL A 86 -2.42 11.20 -1.35
N MET A 87 -2.05 12.15 -0.51
CA MET A 87 -2.86 12.57 0.63
C MET A 87 -3.55 13.89 0.26
N LEU A 88 -4.84 14.00 0.55
CA LEU A 88 -5.66 15.17 0.19
C LEU A 88 -6.60 15.55 1.34
N ASP A 89 -6.93 16.83 1.39
CA ASP A 89 -8.06 17.29 2.20
C ASP A 89 -9.38 16.72 1.65
N PRO A 90 -10.30 16.26 2.50
CA PRO A 90 -11.60 15.76 2.06
C PRO A 90 -12.49 16.77 1.30
N ASP A 91 -12.16 18.05 1.33
CA ASP A 91 -12.90 19.06 0.56
C ASP A 91 -12.41 19.23 -0.88
N VAL A 92 -11.41 18.43 -1.32
CA VAL A 92 -10.92 18.40 -2.70
C VAL A 92 -12.05 18.39 -3.73
N SER A 93 -11.89 19.18 -4.78
CA SER A 93 -12.90 19.30 -5.84
C SER A 93 -12.89 18.10 -6.79
N ALA A 94 -14.03 17.85 -7.46
CA ALA A 94 -14.10 16.81 -8.51
C ALA A 94 -13.17 17.12 -9.69
N ARG A 95 -12.95 18.40 -10.00
CA ARG A 95 -12.01 18.82 -11.06
C ARG A 95 -10.57 18.47 -10.69
N GLU A 96 -10.15 18.79 -9.49
CA GLU A 96 -8.81 18.47 -8.99
C GLU A 96 -8.55 16.96 -8.98
N LEU A 97 -9.55 16.15 -8.57
CA LEU A 97 -9.46 14.69 -8.65
C LEU A 97 -9.31 14.19 -10.10
N ALA A 98 -10.01 14.81 -11.05
CA ALA A 98 -9.88 14.47 -12.48
C ALA A 98 -8.49 14.83 -13.02
N ASP A 99 -7.95 16.00 -12.66
CA ASP A 99 -6.60 16.44 -13.04
C ASP A 99 -5.53 15.50 -12.44
N LEU A 100 -5.65 15.13 -11.17
CA LEU A 100 -4.77 14.15 -10.51
C LEU A 100 -4.84 12.76 -11.17
N LYS A 101 -6.05 12.30 -11.50
CA LYS A 101 -6.25 11.04 -12.22
C LYS A 101 -5.53 11.04 -13.57
N GLN A 102 -5.65 12.12 -14.33
CA GLN A 102 -4.98 12.29 -15.61
C GLN A 102 -3.45 12.32 -15.46
N ALA A 103 -2.94 12.85 -14.35
CA ALA A 103 -1.52 12.85 -14.02
C ALA A 103 -0.97 11.46 -13.65
N GLY A 104 -1.84 10.46 -13.42
CA GLY A 104 -1.44 9.09 -13.06
C GLY A 104 -1.65 8.75 -11.59
N VAL A 105 -2.34 9.61 -10.83
CA VAL A 105 -2.75 9.28 -9.46
C VAL A 105 -3.90 8.27 -9.51
N CYS A 106 -3.79 7.19 -8.76
CA CYS A 106 -4.75 6.09 -8.78
C CYS A 106 -5.61 5.99 -7.51
N GLY A 107 -5.21 6.66 -6.42
CA GLY A 107 -5.95 6.63 -5.17
C GLY A 107 -5.52 7.72 -4.19
N VAL A 108 -6.28 7.83 -3.11
CA VAL A 108 -5.98 8.72 -1.99
C VAL A 108 -5.66 7.88 -0.75
N ARG A 109 -4.52 8.14 -0.16
CA ARG A 109 -4.09 7.47 1.07
C ARG A 109 -4.69 8.19 2.26
N PHE A 110 -5.33 7.42 3.13
CA PHE A 110 -5.93 7.89 4.36
C PHE A 110 -5.20 7.28 5.55
N GLN A 111 -4.55 8.13 6.30
CA GLN A 111 -3.79 7.74 7.47
C GLN A 111 -4.24 8.53 8.68
N ILE A 112 -4.47 7.82 9.79
CA ILE A 112 -4.82 8.40 11.08
C ILE A 112 -3.88 7.82 12.11
N PRO A 113 -3.25 8.64 12.97
CA PRO A 113 -2.46 8.13 14.08
C PRO A 113 -3.27 7.15 14.95
N PRO A 114 -2.64 6.11 15.53
CA PRO A 114 -3.36 5.07 16.27
C PRO A 114 -4.26 5.59 17.40
N ASP A 115 -3.84 6.67 18.06
CA ASP A 115 -4.56 7.26 19.20
C ASP A 115 -5.49 8.42 18.79
N ALA A 116 -5.55 8.76 17.50
CA ALA A 116 -6.43 9.81 17.03
C ALA A 116 -7.82 9.27 16.66
N PRO A 117 -8.90 10.04 16.89
CA PRO A 117 -10.24 9.62 16.52
C PRO A 117 -10.41 9.55 15.00
N LEU A 118 -11.27 8.63 14.55
CA LEU A 118 -11.77 8.63 13.20
C LEU A 118 -12.60 9.89 12.93
N PRO A 119 -12.63 10.43 11.71
CA PRO A 119 -13.59 11.47 11.34
C PRO A 119 -15.02 10.93 11.47
N ASP A 120 -15.99 11.83 11.44
CA ASP A 120 -17.39 11.41 11.36
C ASP A 120 -17.66 10.71 10.02
N LEU A 121 -17.60 9.37 10.03
CA LEU A 121 -17.77 8.51 8.86
C LEU A 121 -19.19 8.59 8.26
N THR A 122 -20.16 9.06 9.04
CA THR A 122 -21.56 9.23 8.62
C THR A 122 -21.87 10.65 8.16
N GLY A 123 -20.96 11.58 8.46
CA GLY A 123 -21.08 12.98 8.13
C GLY A 123 -21.06 13.26 6.63
N TYR A 124 -21.73 14.34 6.23
CA TYR A 124 -21.80 14.76 4.83
C TYR A 124 -20.43 14.95 4.18
N ARG A 125 -19.48 15.58 4.90
CA ARG A 125 -18.13 15.87 4.39
C ARG A 125 -17.39 14.58 3.97
N PHE A 126 -17.36 13.57 4.85
CA PHE A 126 -16.68 12.32 4.59
C PHE A 126 -17.37 11.53 3.47
N ARG A 127 -18.69 11.40 3.51
CA ARG A 127 -19.43 10.69 2.45
C ARG A 127 -19.26 11.34 1.09
N ARG A 128 -19.33 12.68 1.02
CA ARG A 128 -19.07 13.42 -0.21
C ARG A 128 -17.69 13.16 -0.77
N PHE A 129 -16.67 13.16 0.09
CA PHE A 129 -15.30 12.85 -0.29
C PHE A 129 -15.20 11.44 -0.90
N VAL A 130 -15.69 10.42 -0.20
CA VAL A 130 -15.67 9.03 -0.67
C VAL A 130 -16.43 8.86 -1.99
N THR A 131 -17.60 9.50 -2.13
CA THR A 131 -18.37 9.48 -3.39
C THR A 131 -17.57 10.09 -4.54
N ARG A 132 -16.93 11.24 -4.34
CA ARG A 132 -16.10 11.89 -5.36
C ARG A 132 -14.91 11.03 -5.80
N LEU A 133 -14.27 10.33 -4.86
CA LEU A 133 -13.21 9.38 -5.20
C LEU A 133 -13.73 8.21 -6.05
N ALA A 134 -14.87 7.64 -5.65
CA ALA A 134 -15.50 6.55 -6.40
C ALA A 134 -15.89 7.00 -7.82
N ASP A 135 -16.48 8.19 -7.98
CA ASP A 135 -16.87 8.78 -9.27
C ASP A 135 -15.64 9.06 -10.15
N ALA A 136 -14.51 9.46 -9.55
CA ALA A 136 -13.24 9.64 -10.26
C ALA A 136 -12.55 8.31 -10.60
N GLY A 137 -13.09 7.16 -10.19
CA GLY A 137 -12.45 5.85 -10.35
C GLY A 137 -11.13 5.75 -9.59
N MET A 138 -11.01 6.42 -8.46
CA MET A 138 -9.89 6.35 -7.53
C MET A 138 -10.25 5.44 -6.35
N HIS A 139 -9.24 4.78 -5.77
CA HIS A 139 -9.42 4.00 -4.56
C HIS A 139 -9.07 4.80 -3.30
N LEU A 140 -9.57 4.35 -2.17
CA LEU A 140 -9.16 4.82 -0.85
C LEU A 140 -8.15 3.82 -0.26
N GLU A 141 -6.91 4.27 -0.02
CA GLU A 141 -5.86 3.47 0.60
C GLU A 141 -5.83 3.74 2.10
N LEU A 142 -5.90 2.69 2.91
CA LEU A 142 -6.08 2.78 4.35
C LEU A 142 -4.81 2.31 5.08
N ASN A 143 -4.09 3.25 5.68
CA ASN A 143 -3.02 2.96 6.63
C ASN A 143 -3.55 3.08 8.07
N LEU A 144 -4.41 2.16 8.41
CA LEU A 144 -5.10 2.04 9.71
C LEU A 144 -4.94 0.63 10.26
N GLY A 145 -5.06 0.47 11.56
CA GLY A 145 -5.01 -0.83 12.21
C GLY A 145 -6.08 -0.98 13.27
N GLY A 146 -6.17 -2.20 13.85
CA GLY A 146 -6.97 -2.49 15.02
C GLY A 146 -8.41 -2.01 14.93
N THR A 147 -8.88 -1.33 15.97
CA THR A 147 -10.24 -0.81 16.10
C THR A 147 -10.58 0.26 15.04
N GLN A 148 -9.62 1.11 14.68
CA GLN A 148 -9.85 2.12 13.62
C GLN A 148 -10.22 1.46 12.29
N LEU A 149 -9.48 0.43 11.87
CA LEU A 149 -9.78 -0.33 10.66
C LEU A 149 -11.11 -1.08 10.80
N GLY A 150 -11.37 -1.63 12.00
CA GLY A 150 -12.61 -2.31 12.35
C GLY A 150 -13.86 -1.46 12.21
N ASN A 151 -13.75 -0.14 12.43
CA ASN A 151 -14.83 0.82 12.28
C ASN A 151 -14.90 1.41 10.87
N MET A 152 -13.76 1.65 10.23
CA MET A 152 -13.68 2.27 8.91
C MET A 152 -14.28 1.37 7.82
N LEU A 153 -13.87 0.11 7.74
CA LEU A 153 -14.26 -0.78 6.64
C LEU A 153 -15.77 -1.02 6.55
N PRO A 154 -16.50 -1.27 7.65
CA PRO A 154 -17.97 -1.36 7.58
C PRO A 154 -18.64 -0.08 7.08
N ALA A 155 -18.12 1.10 7.47
CA ALA A 155 -18.67 2.39 7.04
C ALA A 155 -18.45 2.66 5.53
N LEU A 156 -17.45 2.04 4.91
CA LEU A 156 -17.17 2.16 3.47
C LEU A 156 -17.93 1.12 2.61
N ALA A 157 -18.49 0.07 3.23
CA ALA A 157 -18.98 -1.11 2.54
C ALA A 157 -20.03 -0.80 1.45
N ASP A 158 -20.92 0.17 1.70
CA ASP A 158 -22.04 0.51 0.82
C ASP A 158 -21.80 1.80 0.00
N GLN A 159 -20.58 2.35 0.07
CA GLN A 159 -20.26 3.62 -0.61
C GLN A 159 -19.69 3.46 -2.02
N GLY A 160 -19.63 2.22 -2.53
CA GLY A 160 -19.18 1.96 -3.92
C GLY A 160 -17.69 2.17 -4.17
N ILE A 161 -16.92 2.60 -3.17
CA ILE A 161 -15.48 2.85 -3.27
C ILE A 161 -14.67 1.54 -3.27
N SER A 162 -13.61 1.48 -4.05
CA SER A 162 -12.58 0.45 -3.89
C SER A 162 -11.64 0.84 -2.76
N THR A 163 -11.32 -0.09 -1.86
CA THR A 163 -10.40 0.13 -0.74
C THR A 163 -9.17 -0.75 -0.84
N VAL A 164 -8.01 -0.20 -0.48
CA VAL A 164 -6.75 -0.94 -0.34
C VAL A 164 -6.26 -0.79 1.09
N VAL A 165 -6.07 -1.89 1.79
CA VAL A 165 -5.59 -1.88 3.18
C VAL A 165 -4.07 -2.09 3.16
N ASP A 166 -3.31 -1.17 3.74
CA ASP A 166 -1.86 -1.25 3.83
C ASP A 166 -1.39 -2.29 4.86
N HIS A 167 -0.25 -2.92 4.60
CA HIS A 167 0.58 -3.63 5.58
C HIS A 167 -0.19 -4.66 6.41
N PHE A 168 -0.94 -5.55 5.76
CA PHE A 168 -1.78 -6.57 6.45
C PHE A 168 -2.81 -5.97 7.43
N GLY A 169 -3.17 -4.69 7.33
CA GLY A 169 -4.02 -4.00 8.28
C GLY A 169 -3.32 -3.68 9.59
N LEU A 170 -1.99 -3.51 9.59
CA LEU A 170 -1.15 -3.14 10.75
C LEU A 170 -1.42 -4.00 12.00
N LEU A 171 -1.43 -5.31 11.86
CA LEU A 171 -1.78 -6.29 12.91
C LEU A 171 -0.70 -6.39 14.02
N ARG A 172 -0.30 -5.25 14.60
CA ARG A 172 0.75 -5.19 15.64
C ARG A 172 0.24 -5.54 17.03
N SER A 173 -1.04 -5.25 17.27
CA SER A 173 -1.69 -5.33 18.60
C SER A 173 -3.18 -5.67 18.44
N GLU A 174 -3.96 -5.58 19.50
CA GLU A 174 -5.42 -5.73 19.48
C GLU A 174 -5.90 -7.08 18.95
N GLY A 175 -5.25 -8.17 19.39
CA GLY A 175 -5.70 -9.53 19.13
C GLY A 175 -5.26 -10.13 17.78
N GLY A 176 -4.41 -9.47 17.01
CA GLY A 176 -3.88 -10.00 15.73
C GLY A 176 -5.01 -10.53 14.83
N MET A 177 -4.95 -11.82 14.43
CA MET A 177 -5.98 -12.44 13.58
C MET A 177 -7.36 -12.56 14.22
N THR A 178 -7.48 -12.43 15.53
CA THR A 178 -8.76 -12.47 16.25
C THR A 178 -9.33 -11.09 16.55
N GLY A 179 -8.54 -10.05 16.29
CA GLY A 179 -8.91 -8.66 16.55
C GLY A 179 -9.98 -8.10 15.61
N PRO A 180 -10.60 -6.98 16.00
CA PRO A 180 -11.70 -6.39 15.23
C PRO A 180 -11.28 -5.94 13.82
N GLY A 181 -10.09 -5.37 13.68
CA GLY A 181 -9.57 -4.91 12.38
C GLY A 181 -9.39 -6.04 11.39
N PHE A 182 -8.81 -7.17 11.80
CA PHE A 182 -8.62 -8.32 10.91
C PHE A 182 -9.96 -8.94 10.49
N LYS A 183 -10.89 -9.09 11.43
CA LYS A 183 -12.24 -9.60 11.12
C LYS A 183 -12.98 -8.71 10.13
N ALA A 184 -12.97 -7.39 10.34
CA ALA A 184 -13.59 -6.43 9.43
C ALA A 184 -12.93 -6.46 8.04
N MET A 185 -11.60 -6.62 7.99
CA MET A 185 -10.86 -6.73 6.73
C MET A 185 -11.28 -7.97 5.94
N LEU A 186 -11.37 -9.15 6.57
CA LEU A 186 -11.85 -10.36 5.90
C LEU A 186 -13.27 -10.19 5.36
N GLN A 187 -14.19 -9.65 6.17
CA GLN A 187 -15.56 -9.37 5.74
C GLN A 187 -15.63 -8.37 4.58
N ALA A 188 -14.79 -7.33 4.59
CA ALA A 188 -14.73 -6.35 3.52
C ALA A 188 -14.20 -6.95 2.20
N ILE A 189 -13.23 -7.87 2.29
CA ILE A 189 -12.72 -8.63 1.14
C ILE A 189 -13.83 -9.49 0.52
N GLU A 190 -14.58 -10.22 1.33
CA GLU A 190 -15.69 -11.08 0.87
C GLU A 190 -16.78 -10.26 0.14
N ARG A 191 -17.01 -9.01 0.53
CA ARG A 191 -17.91 -8.08 -0.18
C ARG A 191 -17.40 -7.61 -1.54
N GLY A 192 -16.13 -7.84 -1.86
CA GLY A 192 -15.59 -7.78 -3.21
C GLY A 192 -14.92 -6.48 -3.65
N ARG A 193 -14.87 -5.41 -2.83
CA ARG A 193 -14.24 -4.13 -3.16
C ARG A 193 -13.04 -3.77 -2.29
N THR A 194 -12.45 -4.75 -1.62
CA THR A 194 -11.29 -4.55 -0.75
C THR A 194 -10.12 -5.41 -1.17
N TRP A 195 -8.95 -4.83 -1.22
CA TRP A 195 -7.65 -5.45 -1.47
C TRP A 195 -6.74 -5.20 -0.29
N VAL A 196 -5.70 -6.02 -0.14
CA VAL A 196 -4.74 -5.90 0.97
C VAL A 196 -3.33 -5.93 0.41
N LYS A 197 -2.49 -5.00 0.86
CA LYS A 197 -1.06 -5.01 0.57
C LYS A 197 -0.33 -5.94 1.53
N ILE A 198 0.31 -6.95 0.97
CA ILE A 198 1.30 -7.78 1.63
C ILE A 198 2.65 -7.03 1.55
N SER A 199 2.85 -6.09 2.46
CA SER A 199 3.98 -5.17 2.50
C SER A 199 4.43 -4.92 3.93
N ALA A 200 5.60 -4.31 4.12
CA ALA A 200 6.11 -3.92 5.44
C ALA A 200 6.09 -5.04 6.50
N GLY A 201 6.36 -6.28 6.09
CA GLY A 201 6.37 -7.43 7.01
C GLY A 201 7.32 -7.25 8.20
N PHE A 202 8.36 -6.42 8.06
CA PHE A 202 9.28 -6.07 9.13
C PHE A 202 8.66 -5.23 10.25
N ARG A 203 7.45 -4.71 10.07
CA ARG A 203 6.68 -3.97 11.08
C ARG A 203 5.79 -4.89 11.92
N LEU A 204 5.71 -6.18 11.58
CA LEU A 204 4.86 -7.17 12.22
C LEU A 204 5.71 -8.22 12.94
N PRO A 205 5.15 -8.98 13.91
CA PRO A 205 5.84 -10.11 14.50
C PRO A 205 6.19 -11.15 13.42
N ALA A 206 7.48 -11.47 13.28
CA ALA A 206 7.98 -12.33 12.19
C ALA A 206 7.35 -13.74 12.21
N GLU A 207 7.09 -14.29 13.39
CA GLU A 207 6.46 -15.58 13.61
C GLU A 207 4.99 -15.63 13.14
N SER A 208 4.32 -14.50 13.09
CA SER A 208 2.91 -14.39 12.70
C SER A 208 2.71 -14.16 11.20
N LEU A 209 3.72 -13.66 10.52
CA LEU A 209 3.61 -13.14 9.15
C LEU A 209 3.12 -14.18 8.14
N ALA A 210 3.68 -15.40 8.19
CA ALA A 210 3.26 -16.49 7.31
C ALA A 210 1.81 -16.94 7.60
N GLY A 211 1.38 -16.90 8.85
CA GLY A 211 0.00 -17.17 9.25
C GLY A 211 -0.99 -16.15 8.69
N TYR A 212 -0.65 -14.86 8.76
CA TYR A 212 -1.45 -13.78 8.17
C TYR A 212 -1.56 -13.92 6.66
N ALA A 213 -0.45 -14.12 5.97
CA ALA A 213 -0.43 -14.29 4.52
C ALA A 213 -1.27 -15.49 4.07
N ARG A 214 -1.10 -16.65 4.73
CA ARG A 214 -1.89 -17.86 4.46
C ARG A 214 -3.38 -17.60 4.65
N ARG A 215 -3.79 -16.98 5.76
CA ARG A 215 -5.21 -16.71 6.03
C ARG A 215 -5.82 -15.74 5.03
N LEU A 216 -5.06 -14.73 4.60
CA LEU A 216 -5.51 -13.82 3.54
C LEU A 216 -5.64 -14.53 2.20
N LEU A 217 -4.70 -15.38 1.83
CA LEU A 217 -4.79 -16.19 0.60
C LEU A 217 -6.02 -17.14 0.61
N GLU A 218 -6.31 -17.76 1.74
CA GLU A 218 -7.48 -18.65 1.90
C GLU A 218 -8.82 -17.92 1.69
N VAL A 219 -8.95 -16.68 2.22
CA VAL A 219 -10.21 -15.94 2.18
C VAL A 219 -10.31 -15.05 0.94
N ALA A 220 -9.24 -14.34 0.64
CA ALA A 220 -9.20 -13.34 -0.44
C ALA A 220 -8.87 -13.95 -1.80
N GLY A 221 -8.11 -15.05 -1.81
CA GLY A 221 -7.38 -15.47 -3.00
C GLY A 221 -6.29 -14.47 -3.41
N PRO A 222 -5.38 -14.87 -4.31
CA PRO A 222 -4.27 -14.00 -4.71
C PRO A 222 -4.72 -12.74 -5.49
N ASP A 223 -5.89 -12.76 -6.12
CA ASP A 223 -6.37 -11.61 -6.93
C ASP A 223 -6.82 -10.39 -6.09
N ARG A 224 -6.85 -10.54 -4.77
CA ARG A 224 -7.16 -9.47 -3.81
C ARG A 224 -5.97 -9.03 -2.98
N LEU A 225 -4.79 -9.54 -3.29
CA LEU A 225 -3.56 -9.25 -2.57
C LEU A 225 -2.55 -8.59 -3.50
N PHE A 226 -1.88 -7.55 -3.02
CA PHE A 226 -0.81 -6.87 -3.74
C PHE A 226 0.48 -6.96 -2.92
N TRP A 227 1.60 -7.15 -3.58
CA TRP A 227 2.89 -7.02 -2.93
C TRP A 227 3.39 -5.57 -3.03
N GLY A 228 4.08 -5.10 -1.99
CA GLY A 228 4.81 -3.84 -1.97
C GLY A 228 6.06 -3.96 -1.10
N SER A 229 7.14 -3.32 -1.50
CA SER A 229 8.40 -3.34 -0.76
C SER A 229 8.32 -2.59 0.57
N ASP A 230 7.63 -1.46 0.59
CA ASP A 230 7.71 -0.40 1.62
C ASP A 230 9.09 0.27 1.65
N ALA A 231 9.83 0.25 0.52
CA ALA A 231 11.09 0.98 0.40
C ALA A 231 10.86 2.50 0.59
N PRO A 232 11.80 3.21 1.20
CA PRO A 232 13.13 2.82 1.64
C PRO A 232 13.19 2.28 3.08
N PHE A 233 12.12 1.67 3.58
CA PHE A 233 12.09 1.00 4.90
C PHE A 233 12.25 1.95 6.08
N VAL A 234 11.65 3.14 6.02
CA VAL A 234 11.80 4.20 7.02
C VAL A 234 11.62 3.65 8.44
N GLY A 235 12.64 3.86 9.28
CA GLY A 235 12.72 3.32 10.64
C GLY A 235 13.16 1.85 10.73
N ALA A 236 13.59 1.25 9.61
CA ALA A 236 14.13 -0.11 9.54
C ALA A 236 15.32 -0.22 8.56
N GLU A 237 15.91 0.88 8.14
CA GLU A 237 16.93 0.97 7.11
C GLU A 237 18.18 0.11 7.43
N ALA A 238 18.53 0.01 8.72
CA ALA A 238 19.68 -0.78 9.15
C ALA A 238 19.48 -2.31 9.07
N ARG A 239 18.24 -2.77 8.87
CA ARG A 239 17.88 -4.19 8.93
C ARG A 239 17.06 -4.69 7.74
N MET A 240 16.75 -3.82 6.78
CA MET A 240 15.97 -4.16 5.60
C MET A 240 16.66 -3.68 4.33
N THR A 241 16.58 -4.50 3.31
CA THR A 241 16.96 -4.19 1.93
C THR A 241 15.81 -4.57 1.00
N TYR A 242 15.87 -4.11 -0.23
CA TYR A 242 14.87 -4.47 -1.25
C TYR A 242 14.84 -5.98 -1.51
N THR A 243 16.02 -6.62 -1.55
CA THR A 243 16.16 -8.09 -1.66
C THR A 243 15.49 -8.82 -0.49
N GLU A 244 15.61 -8.31 0.76
CA GLU A 244 14.97 -8.94 1.91
C GLU A 244 13.45 -8.78 1.89
N ALA A 245 12.92 -7.67 1.35
CA ALA A 245 11.49 -7.50 1.12
C ALA A 245 10.96 -8.54 0.13
N LEU A 246 11.67 -8.78 -0.98
CA LEU A 246 11.35 -9.83 -1.95
C LEU A 246 11.48 -11.24 -1.35
N ASN A 247 12.54 -11.53 -0.63
CA ASN A 247 12.72 -12.83 0.04
C ASN A 247 11.60 -13.09 1.05
N THR A 248 11.08 -12.04 1.70
CA THR A 248 9.94 -12.16 2.58
C THR A 248 8.70 -12.58 1.80
N LEU A 249 8.41 -11.95 0.64
CA LEU A 249 7.31 -12.36 -0.24
C LEU A 249 7.44 -13.86 -0.62
N TYR A 250 8.60 -14.28 -1.10
CA TYR A 250 8.82 -15.66 -1.54
C TYR A 250 8.60 -16.67 -0.41
N ARG A 251 8.97 -16.32 0.80
CA ARG A 251 8.78 -17.16 2.00
C ARG A 251 7.31 -17.26 2.43
N ILE A 252 6.55 -16.17 2.40
CA ILE A 252 5.16 -16.13 2.90
C ILE A 252 4.11 -16.47 1.84
N VAL A 253 4.48 -16.35 0.55
CA VAL A 253 3.68 -16.76 -0.62
C VAL A 253 4.55 -17.68 -1.49
N PRO A 254 4.77 -18.94 -1.09
CA PRO A 254 5.72 -19.83 -1.78
C PRO A 254 5.26 -20.27 -3.17
N ASP A 255 3.93 -20.30 -3.44
CA ASP A 255 3.42 -20.69 -4.76
C ASP A 255 3.66 -19.56 -5.80
N ALA A 256 4.41 -19.88 -6.84
CA ALA A 256 4.72 -18.95 -7.93
C ALA A 256 3.46 -18.53 -8.73
N ARG A 257 2.43 -19.37 -8.79
CA ARG A 257 1.18 -19.04 -9.48
C ARG A 257 0.41 -17.97 -8.71
N ASP A 258 0.40 -18.07 -7.38
CA ASP A 258 -0.24 -17.06 -6.54
C ASP A 258 0.48 -15.72 -6.66
N ARG A 259 1.82 -15.71 -6.64
CA ARG A 259 2.59 -14.47 -6.84
C ARG A 259 2.33 -13.83 -8.20
N ARG A 260 2.26 -14.62 -9.29
CA ARG A 260 1.89 -14.10 -10.61
C ARG A 260 0.49 -13.51 -10.62
N ARG A 261 -0.50 -14.22 -10.07
CA ARG A 261 -1.88 -13.72 -9.97
C ARG A 261 -1.98 -12.42 -9.15
N MET A 262 -1.22 -12.31 -8.06
CA MET A 262 -1.10 -11.06 -7.30
C MET A 262 -0.55 -9.91 -8.16
N SER A 263 0.51 -10.16 -8.93
CA SER A 263 1.08 -9.18 -9.86
C SER A 263 0.09 -8.74 -10.94
N ASP A 264 -0.56 -9.71 -11.59
CA ASP A 264 -1.56 -9.44 -12.64
C ASP A 264 -2.76 -8.66 -12.08
N ALA A 265 -3.19 -8.98 -10.87
CA ALA A 265 -4.26 -8.26 -10.20
C ALA A 265 -3.86 -6.81 -9.89
N ALA A 266 -2.64 -6.59 -9.41
CA ALA A 266 -2.11 -5.27 -9.15
C ALA A 266 -1.97 -4.44 -10.43
N LEU A 267 -1.44 -5.01 -11.52
CA LEU A 267 -1.34 -4.32 -12.81
C LEU A 267 -2.73 -3.86 -13.30
N ARG A 268 -3.73 -4.73 -13.26
CA ARG A 268 -5.10 -4.35 -13.64
C ARG A 268 -5.69 -3.29 -12.72
N PHE A 269 -5.46 -3.38 -11.43
CA PHE A 269 -6.00 -2.46 -10.44
C PHE A 269 -5.41 -1.05 -10.57
N TYR A 270 -4.10 -0.96 -10.75
CA TYR A 270 -3.38 0.31 -10.90
C TYR A 270 -3.33 0.84 -12.34
N LEU A 271 -3.96 0.15 -13.29
CA LEU A 271 -4.09 0.56 -14.69
C LEU A 271 -2.73 0.69 -15.42
N PHE A 272 -1.96 -0.38 -15.34
CA PHE A 272 -0.75 -0.54 -16.15
C PHE A 272 -0.98 -1.41 -17.37
#